data_d198188f14b5d1f71538f1c242609077
#
_entry.id   d198188f14b5d1f71538f1c242609077
#
_cell.length_a   1.000
_cell.length_b   1.000
_cell.length_c   1.000
_cell.angle_alpha   90.00
_cell.angle_beta   90.00
_cell.angle_gamma   90.00
#
_symmetry.space_group_name_H-M   'P 1'
#
loop_
_entity.id
_entity.type
_entity.pdbx_description
1 polymer ?
#
loop_
_entity_poly.entity_id
_entity_poly.type
_entity_poly.pdbx_seq_one_letter_code
_entity_poly.pdbx_strand_id
1 'polypeptide(L)'
;MFEINNSLNAENILNDDSLRFFEKFINSFEGRRKELLEKRNKTQEFISNGGRFSFPEDTSIRDSEWTVVPPPQDVANRNVEITGPVDRKMIINALNSGADVFMADFEDSTSPTWENILNGHVNLIDANKRDISFEDKKRGKSYSLNKHSTTSLFVRPRGWHLDEKNVTYKNDPVSALSLIHISEPTRPSQ
;
A
#
# COMPACT_ATOMS: atom_id res chain seq x y z
N MET A 1 -9.57 13.79 -17.90
CA MET A 1 -8.62 12.91 -18.60
C MET A 1 -7.43 12.74 -17.69
N PHE A 2 -6.83 11.58 -17.63
CA PHE A 2 -5.58 11.35 -16.93
C PHE A 2 -4.38 11.74 -17.78
N GLU A 3 -3.37 12.32 -17.16
CA GLU A 3 -2.04 12.49 -17.73
C GLU A 3 -1.06 11.72 -16.85
N ILE A 4 -0.24 10.90 -17.46
CA ILE A 4 0.66 9.96 -16.79
C ILE A 4 2.06 10.18 -17.30
N ASN A 5 3.02 10.37 -16.39
CA ASN A 5 4.42 10.37 -16.78
C ASN A 5 4.80 9.02 -17.36
N ASN A 6 5.24 9.04 -18.62
CA ASN A 6 5.58 7.83 -19.33
C ASN A 6 6.84 7.19 -18.71
N SER A 7 6.72 5.94 -18.28
CA SER A 7 7.86 5.15 -17.81
C SER A 7 7.63 3.67 -18.08
N LEU A 8 8.70 2.90 -18.06
CA LEU A 8 8.64 1.44 -18.16
C LEU A 8 7.63 0.91 -17.11
N ASN A 9 6.76 0.02 -17.52
CA ASN A 9 5.71 -0.62 -16.71
C ASN A 9 4.48 0.25 -16.36
N ALA A 10 4.42 1.52 -16.73
CA ALA A 10 3.22 2.34 -16.43
C ALA A 10 1.95 1.72 -17.04
N GLU A 11 1.99 1.30 -18.31
CA GLU A 11 0.86 0.71 -19.01
C GLU A 11 0.41 -0.64 -18.40
N ASN A 12 1.34 -1.41 -17.85
CA ASN A 12 1.01 -2.69 -17.21
C ASN A 12 0.22 -2.50 -15.91
N ILE A 13 0.42 -1.37 -15.24
CA ILE A 13 -0.20 -1.06 -13.96
C ILE A 13 -1.40 -0.13 -14.16
N LEU A 14 -1.24 0.91 -14.98
CA LEU A 14 -2.25 1.92 -15.25
C LEU A 14 -2.95 1.65 -16.60
N ASN A 15 -3.53 0.45 -16.72
CA ASN A 15 -4.35 0.09 -17.87
C ASN A 15 -5.74 0.75 -17.80
N ASP A 16 -6.53 0.61 -18.84
CA ASP A 16 -7.86 1.24 -18.95
C ASP A 16 -8.80 0.86 -17.78
N ASP A 17 -8.73 -0.37 -17.29
CA ASP A 17 -9.57 -0.81 -16.17
C ASP A 17 -9.17 -0.14 -14.88
N SER A 18 -7.87 -0.08 -14.60
CA SER A 18 -7.31 0.65 -13.46
C SER A 18 -7.67 2.13 -13.51
N LEU A 19 -7.55 2.77 -14.67
CA LEU A 19 -7.87 4.18 -14.84
C LEU A 19 -9.38 4.44 -14.67
N ARG A 20 -10.25 3.55 -15.15
CA ARG A 20 -11.70 3.65 -14.90
C ARG A 20 -12.06 3.50 -13.44
N PHE A 21 -11.39 2.61 -12.74
CA PHE A 21 -11.55 2.47 -11.28
C PHE A 21 -11.11 3.74 -10.56
N PHE A 22 -9.95 4.29 -10.92
CA PHE A 22 -9.43 5.55 -10.38
C PHE A 22 -10.38 6.70 -10.57
N GLU A 23 -10.91 6.87 -11.76
CA GLU A 23 -11.85 7.95 -12.05
C GLU A 23 -13.07 7.89 -11.12
N LYS A 24 -13.65 6.71 -10.95
CA LYS A 24 -14.78 6.52 -10.02
C LYS A 24 -14.37 6.85 -8.60
N PHE A 25 -13.21 6.38 -8.17
CA PHE A 25 -12.70 6.55 -6.83
C PHE A 25 -12.42 8.04 -6.52
N ILE A 26 -11.70 8.73 -7.39
CA ILE A 26 -11.42 10.16 -7.26
C ILE A 26 -12.73 10.96 -7.21
N ASN A 27 -13.65 10.72 -8.15
CA ASN A 27 -14.92 11.43 -8.18
C ASN A 27 -15.76 11.20 -6.91
N SER A 28 -15.63 10.03 -6.27
CA SER A 28 -16.40 9.70 -5.07
C SER A 28 -15.77 10.24 -3.77
N PHE A 29 -14.45 10.31 -3.67
CA PHE A 29 -13.77 10.50 -2.39
C PHE A 29 -12.85 11.71 -2.31
N GLU A 30 -12.41 12.29 -3.43
CA GLU A 30 -11.45 13.40 -3.43
C GLU A 30 -11.99 14.64 -2.70
N GLY A 31 -13.26 14.93 -2.81
CA GLY A 31 -13.90 16.01 -2.07
C GLY A 31 -13.79 15.81 -0.56
N ARG A 32 -14.05 14.57 -0.09
CA ARG A 32 -13.93 14.24 1.33
C ARG A 32 -12.48 14.24 1.80
N ARG A 33 -11.53 13.78 0.98
CA ARG A 33 -10.10 13.86 1.28
C ARG A 33 -9.67 15.31 1.52
N LYS A 34 -10.01 16.21 0.61
CA LYS A 34 -9.67 17.64 0.71
C LYS A 34 -10.27 18.27 1.98
N GLU A 35 -11.53 17.96 2.29
CA GLU A 35 -12.19 18.42 3.53
C GLU A 35 -11.44 17.94 4.79
N LEU A 36 -11.02 16.67 4.83
CA LEU A 36 -10.28 16.12 5.96
C LEU A 36 -8.87 16.72 6.10
N LEU A 37 -8.20 17.02 5.00
CA LEU A 37 -6.91 17.72 5.02
C LEU A 37 -7.07 19.15 5.57
N GLU A 38 -8.11 19.85 5.19
CA GLU A 38 -8.43 21.17 5.74
C GLU A 38 -8.75 21.08 7.25
N LYS A 39 -9.52 20.08 7.67
CA LYS A 39 -9.78 19.83 9.08
C LYS A 39 -8.49 19.54 9.85
N ARG A 40 -7.54 18.79 9.26
CA ARG A 40 -6.23 18.54 9.86
C ARG A 40 -5.46 19.84 10.10
N ASN A 41 -5.47 20.78 9.14
CA ASN A 41 -4.81 22.09 9.30
C ASN A 41 -5.43 22.89 10.45
N LYS A 42 -6.75 22.95 10.54
CA LYS A 42 -7.47 23.59 11.66
C LYS A 42 -7.15 22.96 13.00
N THR A 43 -7.02 21.62 13.03
CA THR A 43 -6.62 20.91 14.25
C THR A 43 -5.18 21.25 14.64
N GLN A 44 -4.28 21.37 13.66
CA GLN A 44 -2.89 21.77 13.93
C GLN A 44 -2.82 23.20 14.48
N GLU A 45 -3.59 24.12 13.94
CA GLU A 45 -3.70 25.50 14.46
C GLU A 45 -4.24 25.53 15.91
N PHE A 46 -5.27 24.74 16.18
CA PHE A 46 -5.81 24.59 17.55
C PHE A 46 -4.73 24.14 18.54
N ILE A 47 -3.94 23.10 18.18
CA ILE A 47 -2.84 22.61 19.02
C ILE A 47 -1.75 23.66 19.18
N SER A 48 -1.36 24.34 18.09
CA SER A 48 -0.33 25.40 18.12
C SER A 48 -0.71 26.58 19.01
N ASN A 49 -2.01 26.83 19.17
CA ASN A 49 -2.56 27.85 20.07
C ASN A 49 -2.81 27.36 21.51
N GLY A 50 -2.24 26.22 21.89
CA GLY A 50 -2.34 25.66 23.26
C GLY A 50 -3.55 24.76 23.50
N GLY A 51 -4.33 24.45 22.45
CA GLY A 51 -5.43 23.50 22.52
C GLY A 51 -4.96 22.07 22.87
N ARG A 52 -5.79 21.32 23.58
CA ARG A 52 -5.51 19.93 23.94
C ARG A 52 -6.64 19.01 23.49
N PHE A 53 -6.29 17.80 23.08
CA PHE A 53 -7.28 16.78 22.80
C PHE A 53 -7.96 16.30 24.08
N SER A 54 -9.24 15.98 23.96
CA SER A 54 -10.01 15.23 24.94
C SER A 54 -10.50 13.92 24.35
N PHE A 55 -10.90 12.99 25.18
CA PHE A 55 -11.62 11.82 24.71
C PHE A 55 -12.98 12.21 24.13
N PRO A 56 -13.50 11.45 23.14
CA PRO A 56 -14.87 11.66 22.64
C PRO A 56 -15.89 11.59 23.80
N GLU A 57 -16.87 12.49 23.77
CA GLU A 57 -17.95 12.50 24.78
C GLU A 57 -18.89 11.30 24.61
N ASP A 58 -19.06 10.84 23.37
CA ASP A 58 -19.81 9.62 23.08
C ASP A 58 -19.03 8.39 23.57
N THR A 59 -19.55 7.77 24.61
CA THR A 59 -18.96 6.58 25.25
C THR A 59 -19.62 5.28 24.78
N SER A 60 -20.58 5.35 23.87
CA SER A 60 -21.41 4.21 23.45
C SER A 60 -20.59 2.99 23.01
N ILE A 61 -19.47 3.20 22.28
CA ILE A 61 -18.59 2.11 21.88
C ILE A 61 -17.85 1.54 23.09
N ARG A 62 -17.34 2.38 24.00
CA ARG A 62 -16.60 1.93 25.19
C ARG A 62 -17.47 1.17 26.19
N ASP A 63 -18.71 1.57 26.29
CA ASP A 63 -19.67 1.03 27.25
C ASP A 63 -20.46 -0.17 26.71
N SER A 64 -20.30 -0.48 25.42
CA SER A 64 -20.96 -1.61 24.76
C SER A 64 -20.09 -2.89 24.78
N GLU A 65 -20.77 -4.03 24.82
CA GLU A 65 -20.11 -5.33 24.68
C GLU A 65 -19.82 -5.60 23.19
N TRP A 66 -18.58 -5.47 22.80
CA TRP A 66 -18.12 -5.83 21.47
C TRP A 66 -16.75 -6.50 21.51
N THR A 67 -16.47 -7.32 20.51
CA THR A 67 -15.17 -7.96 20.33
C THR A 67 -14.70 -7.78 18.90
N VAL A 68 -13.38 -7.68 18.71
CA VAL A 68 -12.81 -7.66 17.37
C VAL A 68 -12.99 -9.02 16.70
N VAL A 69 -13.15 -9.01 15.37
CA VAL A 69 -13.16 -10.23 14.59
C VAL A 69 -11.79 -10.94 14.76
N PRO A 70 -11.76 -12.27 14.97
CA PRO A 70 -10.51 -13.01 15.01
C PRO A 70 -9.66 -12.78 13.76
N PRO A 71 -8.32 -12.73 13.87
CA PRO A 71 -7.47 -12.63 12.70
C PRO A 71 -7.62 -13.86 11.80
N PRO A 72 -7.35 -13.75 10.49
CA PRO A 72 -7.24 -14.91 9.62
C PRO A 72 -6.23 -15.93 10.16
N GLN A 73 -6.42 -17.20 9.81
CA GLN A 73 -5.64 -18.30 10.40
C GLN A 73 -4.14 -18.19 10.10
N ASP A 74 -3.78 -17.70 8.92
CA ASP A 74 -2.39 -17.51 8.48
C ASP A 74 -1.64 -16.42 9.25
N VAL A 75 -2.34 -15.56 10.00
CA VAL A 75 -1.77 -14.52 10.86
C VAL A 75 -2.24 -14.61 12.31
N ALA A 76 -2.88 -15.71 12.68
CA ALA A 76 -3.36 -15.94 14.05
C ALA A 76 -2.20 -16.02 15.06
N ASN A 77 -1.07 -16.54 14.64
CA ASN A 77 0.16 -16.62 15.45
C ASN A 77 1.24 -15.72 14.82
N ARG A 78 1.15 -14.42 15.04
CA ARG A 78 2.02 -13.40 14.48
C ARG A 78 2.97 -12.87 15.56
N ASN A 79 4.17 -13.43 15.63
CA ASN A 79 5.19 -13.03 16.62
C ASN A 79 6.32 -12.20 15.98
N VAL A 80 6.68 -12.52 14.73
CA VAL A 80 7.79 -11.85 14.03
C VAL A 80 7.31 -11.26 12.72
N GLU A 81 7.46 -9.95 12.58
CA GLU A 81 7.18 -9.19 11.37
C GLU A 81 8.44 -8.51 10.87
N ILE A 82 8.73 -8.67 9.58
CA ILE A 82 9.78 -7.94 8.88
C ILE A 82 9.13 -6.84 8.05
N THR A 83 9.62 -5.62 8.15
CA THR A 83 9.25 -4.52 7.25
C THR A 83 10.41 -4.21 6.32
N GLY A 84 10.11 -4.00 5.06
CA GLY A 84 11.15 -3.67 4.07
C GLY A 84 10.59 -3.09 2.77
N PRO A 85 11.48 -2.59 1.90
CA PRO A 85 11.07 -1.97 0.64
C PRO A 85 10.46 -2.98 -0.32
N VAL A 86 9.74 -2.45 -1.32
CA VAL A 86 9.10 -3.24 -2.39
C VAL A 86 10.08 -3.65 -3.49
N ASP A 87 11.38 -3.72 -3.17
CA ASP A 87 12.43 -4.24 -4.05
C ASP A 87 12.26 -5.75 -4.25
N ARG A 88 12.42 -6.20 -5.50
CA ARG A 88 12.17 -7.58 -5.91
C ARG A 88 12.96 -8.61 -5.10
N LYS A 89 14.26 -8.37 -4.92
CA LYS A 89 15.13 -9.25 -4.17
C LYS A 89 14.79 -9.24 -2.67
N MET A 90 14.47 -8.07 -2.13
CA MET A 90 14.07 -7.93 -0.73
C MET A 90 12.78 -8.70 -0.43
N ILE A 91 11.78 -8.58 -1.29
CA ILE A 91 10.53 -9.34 -1.17
C ILE A 91 10.80 -10.85 -1.13
N ILE A 92 11.61 -11.37 -2.07
CA ILE A 92 11.95 -12.80 -2.11
C ILE A 92 12.65 -13.24 -0.82
N ASN A 93 13.66 -12.48 -0.37
CA ASN A 93 14.41 -12.81 0.83
C ASN A 93 13.53 -12.77 2.09
N ALA A 94 12.68 -11.75 2.21
CA ALA A 94 11.81 -11.61 3.36
C ALA A 94 10.74 -12.72 3.41
N LEU A 95 10.12 -13.04 2.28
CA LEU A 95 9.16 -14.15 2.20
C LEU A 95 9.81 -15.51 2.46
N ASN A 96 11.11 -15.65 2.21
CA ASN A 96 11.88 -16.88 2.47
C ASN A 96 12.53 -16.93 3.87
N SER A 97 12.37 -15.89 4.68
CA SER A 97 13.08 -15.76 5.96
C SER A 97 12.56 -16.66 7.07
N GLY A 98 11.31 -17.12 6.96
CA GLY A 98 10.61 -17.82 8.04
C GLY A 98 9.98 -16.91 9.09
N ALA A 99 9.95 -15.60 8.88
CA ALA A 99 9.12 -14.69 9.67
C ALA A 99 7.64 -14.99 9.45
N ASP A 100 6.78 -14.66 10.41
CA ASP A 100 5.34 -14.87 10.27
C ASP A 100 4.74 -13.94 9.21
N VAL A 101 5.22 -12.69 9.18
CA VAL A 101 4.73 -11.65 8.26
C VAL A 101 5.90 -10.89 7.63
N PHE A 102 5.77 -10.58 6.36
CA PHE A 102 6.55 -9.54 5.69
C PHE A 102 5.65 -8.40 5.27
N MET A 103 5.93 -7.19 5.76
CA MET A 103 5.29 -5.96 5.32
C MET A 103 6.11 -5.31 4.21
N ALA A 104 5.62 -5.41 2.99
CA ALA A 104 6.15 -4.69 1.83
C ALA A 104 5.68 -3.24 1.90
N ASP A 105 6.61 -2.32 2.06
CA ASP A 105 6.31 -0.98 2.53
C ASP A 105 6.65 0.08 1.48
N PHE A 106 5.60 0.66 0.88
CA PHE A 106 5.72 1.80 -0.04
C PHE A 106 5.87 3.14 0.68
N GLU A 107 5.44 3.23 1.93
CA GLU A 107 5.34 4.52 2.64
C GLU A 107 6.69 4.98 3.19
N ASP A 108 7.33 4.16 4.02
CA ASP A 108 8.53 4.56 4.75
C ASP A 108 9.81 3.84 4.29
N SER A 109 9.72 2.64 3.75
CA SER A 109 10.89 1.84 3.38
C SER A 109 11.28 1.93 1.91
N THR A 110 10.43 2.51 1.06
CA THR A 110 10.67 2.65 -0.37
C THR A 110 10.87 4.11 -0.75
N SER A 111 11.99 4.44 -1.41
CA SER A 111 12.15 5.76 -2.01
C SER A 111 11.05 5.99 -3.06
N PRO A 112 10.24 7.06 -2.94
CA PRO A 112 9.02 7.25 -3.74
C PRO A 112 9.33 7.79 -5.15
N THR A 113 10.34 7.25 -5.82
CA THR A 113 10.54 7.52 -7.24
C THR A 113 9.47 6.80 -8.05
N TRP A 114 9.09 7.38 -9.20
CA TRP A 114 8.07 6.78 -10.06
C TRP A 114 8.43 5.35 -10.49
N GLU A 115 9.69 5.13 -10.82
CA GLU A 115 10.21 3.80 -11.16
C GLU A 115 10.05 2.79 -10.02
N ASN A 116 10.40 3.16 -8.79
CA ASN A 116 10.26 2.28 -7.62
C ASN A 116 8.79 1.96 -7.33
N ILE A 117 7.90 2.93 -7.49
CA ILE A 117 6.47 2.71 -7.29
C ILE A 117 5.93 1.70 -8.31
N LEU A 118 6.19 1.90 -9.60
CA LEU A 118 5.72 1.00 -10.65
C LEU A 118 6.34 -0.40 -10.54
N ASN A 119 7.65 -0.48 -10.35
CA ASN A 119 8.33 -1.76 -10.16
C ASN A 119 7.85 -2.48 -8.90
N GLY A 120 7.59 -1.74 -7.84
CA GLY A 120 7.02 -2.28 -6.61
C GLY A 120 5.68 -2.98 -6.83
N HIS A 121 4.78 -2.38 -7.61
CA HIS A 121 3.51 -3.01 -7.97
C HIS A 121 3.71 -4.29 -8.77
N VAL A 122 4.56 -4.28 -9.80
CA VAL A 122 4.90 -5.49 -10.58
C VAL A 122 5.45 -6.59 -9.65
N ASN A 123 6.37 -6.23 -8.77
CA ASN A 123 6.97 -7.17 -7.83
C ASN A 123 5.92 -7.78 -6.89
N LEU A 124 4.97 -6.99 -6.41
CA LEU A 124 3.90 -7.49 -5.53
C LEU A 124 2.88 -8.36 -6.28
N ILE A 125 2.58 -8.06 -7.53
CA ILE A 125 1.75 -8.92 -8.39
C ILE A 125 2.40 -10.29 -8.51
N ASP A 126 3.69 -10.35 -8.83
CA ASP A 126 4.41 -11.62 -8.97
C ASP A 126 4.54 -12.35 -7.62
N ALA A 127 4.78 -11.62 -6.53
CA ALA A 127 4.84 -12.20 -5.19
C ALA A 127 3.50 -12.81 -4.76
N ASN A 128 2.39 -12.13 -5.04
CA ASN A 128 1.04 -12.62 -4.73
C ASN A 128 0.68 -13.87 -5.55
N LYS A 129 1.14 -13.94 -6.81
CA LYS A 129 1.02 -15.14 -7.66
C LYS A 129 1.99 -16.25 -7.25
N ARG A 130 2.90 -15.98 -6.30
CA ARG A 130 3.98 -16.87 -5.86
C ARG A 130 4.94 -17.28 -7.00
N ASP A 131 5.08 -16.44 -8.00
CA ASP A 131 5.93 -16.63 -9.18
C ASP A 131 7.06 -15.56 -9.27
N ILE A 132 7.46 -15.03 -8.13
CA ILE A 132 8.50 -14.01 -8.06
C ILE A 132 9.89 -14.65 -8.09
N SER A 133 10.74 -14.19 -9.03
CA SER A 133 12.15 -14.59 -9.14
C SER A 133 13.01 -13.40 -9.54
N PHE A 134 14.30 -13.48 -9.26
CA PHE A 134 15.27 -12.41 -9.57
C PHE A 134 16.64 -13.01 -9.90
N GLU A 135 17.26 -12.54 -10.99
CA GLU A 135 18.62 -12.86 -11.37
C GLU A 135 19.56 -11.69 -11.11
N ASP A 136 20.47 -11.83 -10.18
CA ASP A 136 21.53 -10.87 -9.93
C ASP A 136 22.73 -11.19 -10.88
N LYS A 137 22.68 -10.64 -12.08
CA LYS A 137 23.70 -10.86 -13.10
C LYS A 137 25.09 -10.40 -12.66
N LYS A 138 25.19 -9.37 -11.80
CA LYS A 138 26.47 -8.86 -11.29
C LYS A 138 27.14 -9.85 -10.33
N ARG A 139 26.35 -10.60 -9.59
CA ARG A 139 26.82 -11.58 -8.58
C ARG A 139 26.70 -13.03 -9.05
N GLY A 140 26.10 -13.27 -10.21
CA GLY A 140 25.84 -14.61 -10.73
C GLY A 140 24.93 -15.44 -9.83
N LYS A 141 23.95 -14.80 -9.17
CA LYS A 141 23.04 -15.46 -8.22
C LYS A 141 21.60 -15.33 -8.68
N SER A 142 20.86 -16.43 -8.55
CA SER A 142 19.40 -16.45 -8.78
C SER A 142 18.66 -16.57 -7.44
N TYR A 143 17.56 -15.87 -7.32
CA TYR A 143 16.67 -15.86 -6.16
C TYR A 143 15.26 -16.24 -6.63
N SER A 144 14.58 -17.07 -5.88
CA SER A 144 13.20 -17.45 -6.13
C SER A 144 12.46 -17.68 -4.82
N LEU A 145 11.15 -17.59 -4.86
CA LEU A 145 10.35 -17.90 -3.70
C LEU A 145 10.35 -19.42 -3.43
N ASN A 146 10.59 -19.80 -2.18
CA ASN A 146 10.51 -21.18 -1.75
C ASN A 146 9.06 -21.68 -1.83
N LYS A 147 8.85 -22.87 -2.36
CA LYS A 147 7.52 -23.49 -2.50
C LYS A 147 6.80 -23.64 -1.15
N HIS A 148 7.54 -23.79 -0.07
CA HIS A 148 7.04 -24.01 1.29
C HIS A 148 7.14 -22.74 2.17
N SER A 149 7.36 -21.58 1.59
CA SER A 149 7.33 -20.32 2.35
C SER A 149 5.94 -20.10 2.94
N THR A 150 5.88 -19.91 4.25
CA THR A 150 4.66 -19.68 5.03
C THR A 150 4.51 -18.21 5.45
N THR A 151 5.50 -17.36 5.16
CA THR A 151 5.46 -15.95 5.49
C THR A 151 4.30 -15.27 4.77
N SER A 152 3.41 -14.64 5.51
CA SER A 152 2.28 -13.88 4.98
C SER A 152 2.74 -12.53 4.45
N LEU A 153 2.25 -12.16 3.27
CA LEU A 153 2.57 -10.88 2.64
C LEU A 153 1.56 -9.81 3.09
N PHE A 154 2.05 -8.78 3.77
CA PHE A 154 1.33 -7.56 4.05
C PHE A 154 1.87 -6.45 3.16
N VAL A 155 1.03 -5.48 2.84
CA VAL A 155 1.43 -4.32 2.05
C VAL A 155 1.01 -3.06 2.77
N ARG A 156 1.97 -2.13 2.99
CA ARG A 156 1.68 -0.79 3.47
C ARG A 156 1.70 0.19 2.31
N PRO A 157 0.54 0.68 1.87
CA PRO A 157 0.46 1.70 0.83
C PRO A 157 0.94 3.05 1.36
N ARG A 158 1.29 3.96 0.46
CA ARG A 158 1.53 5.35 0.83
C ARG A 158 0.25 6.00 1.35
N GLY A 159 0.39 6.87 2.33
CA GLY A 159 -0.74 7.58 2.92
C GLY A 159 -1.53 8.37 1.88
N TRP A 160 -2.85 8.31 1.97
CA TRP A 160 -3.74 8.96 0.99
C TRP A 160 -3.73 10.50 1.08
N HIS A 161 -3.10 11.04 2.10
CA HIS A 161 -2.82 12.47 2.23
C HIS A 161 -1.65 12.97 1.36
N LEU A 162 -0.86 12.04 0.81
CA LEU A 162 0.23 12.34 -0.11
C LEU A 162 -0.28 12.46 -1.54
N ASP A 163 0.34 13.32 -2.32
CA ASP A 163 0.04 13.46 -3.73
C ASP A 163 1.01 12.64 -4.60
N GLU A 164 0.50 12.01 -5.65
CA GLU A 164 1.30 11.38 -6.69
C GLU A 164 1.52 12.38 -7.82
N LYS A 165 2.76 12.87 -7.92
CA LYS A 165 3.12 13.92 -8.88
C LYS A 165 3.22 13.45 -10.32
N ASN A 166 3.30 12.14 -10.53
CA ASN A 166 3.48 11.53 -11.85
C ASN A 166 2.16 11.20 -12.55
N VAL A 167 1.04 11.41 -11.86
CA VAL A 167 -0.30 11.21 -12.43
C VAL A 167 -1.18 12.36 -12.04
N THR A 168 -1.81 12.98 -13.04
CA THR A 168 -2.81 14.02 -12.84
C THR A 168 -4.16 13.58 -13.40
N TYR A 169 -5.22 14.08 -12.80
CA TYR A 169 -6.59 13.95 -13.29
C TYR A 169 -7.25 15.33 -13.32
N LYS A 170 -7.68 15.77 -14.51
CA LYS A 170 -8.21 17.13 -14.72
C LYS A 170 -7.25 18.23 -14.24
N ASN A 171 -5.96 18.05 -14.48
CA ASN A 171 -4.83 18.92 -14.10
C ASN A 171 -4.50 18.96 -12.61
N ASP A 172 -5.22 18.22 -11.75
CA ASP A 172 -4.87 18.09 -10.33
C ASP A 172 -4.05 16.81 -10.10
N PRO A 173 -3.00 16.84 -9.26
CA PRO A 173 -2.30 15.62 -8.85
C PRO A 173 -3.29 14.68 -8.15
N VAL A 174 -3.18 13.39 -8.43
CA VAL A 174 -3.99 12.39 -7.73
C VAL A 174 -3.38 12.04 -6.38
N SER A 175 -4.21 11.58 -5.44
CA SER A 175 -3.69 11.01 -4.19
C SER A 175 -2.85 9.76 -4.46
N ALA A 176 -1.96 9.40 -3.52
CA ALA A 176 -0.99 8.34 -3.69
C ALA A 176 -1.57 7.06 -4.31
N LEU A 177 -0.93 6.61 -5.37
CA LEU A 177 -1.41 5.54 -6.26
C LEU A 177 -1.29 4.13 -5.69
N SER A 178 -0.53 3.95 -4.62
CA SER A 178 -0.25 2.61 -4.08
C SER A 178 -1.48 1.85 -3.57
N LEU A 179 -2.61 2.55 -3.37
CA LEU A 179 -3.86 1.92 -2.93
C LEU A 179 -4.58 1.08 -3.99
N ILE A 180 -4.27 1.24 -5.28
CA ILE A 180 -5.08 0.68 -6.36
C ILE A 180 -4.93 -0.82 -6.49
N HIS A 181 -3.72 -1.31 -6.36
CA HIS A 181 -3.44 -2.74 -6.55
C HIS A 181 -3.73 -3.60 -5.32
N ILE A 182 -3.92 -2.96 -4.16
CA ILE A 182 -4.31 -3.65 -2.93
C ILE A 182 -5.81 -3.90 -2.90
N SER A 183 -6.58 -3.06 -3.57
CA SER A 183 -8.04 -3.21 -3.60
C SER A 183 -8.55 -4.11 -4.72
N GLU A 184 -7.70 -4.59 -5.64
CA GLU A 184 -8.04 -5.72 -6.50
C GLU A 184 -7.61 -7.04 -5.84
N PRO A 185 -8.48 -7.70 -5.09
CA PRO A 185 -8.17 -9.01 -4.57
C PRO A 185 -8.19 -10.00 -5.73
N THR A 186 -7.04 -10.28 -6.31
CA THR A 186 -6.86 -11.55 -6.98
C THR A 186 -6.87 -12.64 -5.90
N ARG A 187 -8.02 -12.86 -5.29
CA ARG A 187 -8.25 -14.09 -4.54
C ARG A 187 -8.24 -15.20 -5.56
N PRO A 188 -7.33 -16.19 -5.43
CA PRO A 188 -7.52 -17.43 -6.16
C PRO A 188 -8.94 -17.90 -5.84
N SER A 189 -9.75 -18.12 -6.87
CA SER A 189 -11.02 -18.83 -6.71
C SER A 189 -10.69 -20.17 -6.06
N GLN A 190 -11.13 -20.34 -4.83
CA GLN A 190 -11.17 -21.65 -4.19
C GLN A 190 -12.16 -22.54 -4.94
#